data_49c658611d8a0e6fe41b7a3986ea331e
#
_entry.id   49c658611d8a0e6fe41b7a3986ea331e
#
_cell.length_a   1.000
_cell.length_b   1.000
_cell.length_c   1.000
_cell.angle_alpha   90.00
_cell.angle_beta   90.00
_cell.angle_gamma   90.00
#
_symmetry.space_group_name_H-M   'P 1'
#
loop_
_entity.id
_entity.type
_entity.pdbx_description
1 polymer ?
#
loop_
_entity_poly.entity_id
_entity_poly.type
_entity_poly.pdbx_seq_one_letter_code
_entity_poly.pdbx_strand_id
1 'polypeptide(L)'
;MNPYLDDDLVALADHARRFATDRIAPGFQERDKTRVLDRALMREMGEMGFIAPELPEAVGGQGMGCLAAGVIHEEVARADLSISYINLLASLNGQILTHHGQPEVVKPWLAKLVRGEALLAIANCQVEAKDIK
;
A
#
# COMPACT_ATOMS: atom_id res chain seq x y z
N MET A 1 5.13 -4.93 -25.66
CA MET A 1 4.04 -5.52 -24.84
C MET A 1 4.68 -6.43 -23.80
N ASN A 2 4.36 -6.26 -22.52
CA ASN A 2 4.89 -7.14 -21.47
C ASN A 2 4.07 -8.44 -21.49
N PRO A 3 4.69 -9.62 -21.74
CA PRO A 3 3.96 -10.89 -21.88
C PRO A 3 3.35 -11.40 -20.57
N TYR A 4 3.69 -10.77 -19.44
CA TYR A 4 3.18 -11.15 -18.11
C TYR A 4 1.95 -10.33 -17.67
N LEU A 5 1.57 -9.30 -18.46
CA LEU A 5 0.42 -8.45 -18.16
C LEU A 5 -0.69 -8.77 -19.17
N ASP A 6 -1.85 -9.14 -18.66
CA ASP A 6 -3.09 -9.18 -19.42
C ASP A 6 -3.68 -7.77 -19.61
N ASP A 7 -4.76 -7.67 -20.35
CA ASP A 7 -5.39 -6.38 -20.68
C ASP A 7 -5.90 -5.65 -19.42
N ASP A 8 -6.35 -6.37 -18.41
CA ASP A 8 -6.83 -5.79 -17.15
C ASP A 8 -5.67 -5.17 -16.36
N LEU A 9 -4.53 -5.86 -16.28
CA LEU A 9 -3.32 -5.34 -15.62
C LEU A 9 -2.72 -4.16 -16.39
N VAL A 10 -2.78 -4.17 -17.72
CA VAL A 10 -2.38 -3.01 -18.54
C VAL A 10 -3.28 -1.82 -18.26
N ALA A 11 -4.59 -2.01 -18.21
CA ALA A 11 -5.54 -0.95 -17.88
C ALA A 11 -5.33 -0.41 -16.45
N LEU A 12 -5.04 -1.31 -15.48
CA LEU A 12 -4.69 -0.93 -14.11
C LEU A 12 -3.40 -0.09 -14.06
N ALA A 13 -2.35 -0.50 -14.81
CA ALA A 13 -1.10 0.26 -14.93
C ALA A 13 -1.35 1.67 -15.44
N ASP A 14 -2.14 1.80 -16.52
CA ASP A 14 -2.47 3.11 -17.11
C ASP A 14 -3.29 3.98 -16.15
N HIS A 15 -4.18 3.39 -15.36
CA HIS A 15 -4.94 4.09 -14.34
C HIS A 15 -4.02 4.58 -13.21
N ALA A 16 -3.18 3.70 -12.67
CA ALA A 16 -2.21 4.05 -11.63
C ALA A 16 -1.21 5.12 -12.11
N ARG A 17 -0.74 5.02 -13.37
CA ARG A 17 0.16 6.00 -13.99
C ARG A 17 -0.48 7.38 -14.08
N ARG A 18 -1.72 7.47 -14.54
CA ARG A 18 -2.45 8.76 -14.61
C ARG A 18 -2.59 9.37 -13.23
N PHE A 19 -3.06 8.60 -12.25
CA PHE A 19 -3.16 9.08 -10.88
C PHE A 19 -1.80 9.54 -10.33
N ALA A 20 -0.75 8.74 -10.52
CA ALA A 20 0.59 9.07 -10.06
C ALA A 20 1.13 10.36 -10.70
N THR A 21 0.91 10.55 -11.99
CA THR A 21 1.31 11.76 -12.71
C THR A 21 0.54 12.99 -12.26
N ASP A 22 -0.77 12.87 -12.08
CA ASP A 22 -1.64 14.02 -11.83
C ASP A 22 -1.71 14.40 -10.35
N ARG A 23 -1.58 13.43 -9.44
CA ARG A 23 -1.81 13.64 -8.01
C ARG A 23 -0.54 13.48 -7.16
N ILE A 24 0.37 12.57 -7.52
CA ILE A 24 1.56 12.27 -6.72
C ILE A 24 2.76 13.13 -7.14
N ALA A 25 3.10 13.12 -8.41
CA ALA A 25 4.31 13.79 -8.94
C ALA A 25 4.36 15.29 -8.62
N PRO A 26 3.28 16.09 -8.72
CA PRO A 26 3.37 17.53 -8.48
C PRO A 26 3.82 17.90 -7.06
N GLY A 27 3.50 17.08 -6.05
CA GLY A 27 3.86 17.33 -4.66
C GLY A 27 5.20 16.71 -4.22
N PHE A 28 5.92 16.03 -5.12
CA PHE A 28 7.14 15.28 -4.76
C PHE A 28 8.20 16.15 -4.08
N GLN A 29 8.56 17.29 -4.70
CA GLN A 29 9.62 18.15 -4.17
C GLN A 29 9.29 18.73 -2.79
N GLU A 30 8.03 19.07 -2.55
CA GLU A 30 7.59 19.60 -1.26
C GLU A 30 7.61 18.50 -0.18
N ARG A 31 7.14 17.28 -0.50
CA ARG A 31 7.21 16.15 0.43
C ARG A 31 8.65 15.75 0.74
N ASP A 32 9.53 15.73 -0.26
CA ASP A 32 10.96 15.42 -0.08
C ASP A 32 11.65 16.44 0.83
N LYS A 33 11.36 17.72 0.63
CA LYS A 33 11.91 18.81 1.43
C LYS A 33 11.39 18.84 2.87
N THR A 34 10.08 18.72 3.05
CA THR A 34 9.43 18.86 4.36
C THR A 34 9.42 17.56 5.14
N ARG A 35 9.54 16.42 4.45
CA ARG A 35 9.40 15.06 5.01
C ARG A 35 8.05 14.84 5.70
N VAL A 36 7.03 15.56 5.25
CA VAL A 36 5.65 15.44 5.75
C VAL A 36 4.84 14.58 4.80
N LEU A 37 4.24 13.52 5.35
CA LEU A 37 3.33 12.68 4.60
C LEU A 37 1.99 13.40 4.40
N ASP A 38 1.56 13.49 3.14
CA ASP A 38 0.23 13.97 2.79
C ASP A 38 -0.84 12.90 3.08
N ARG A 39 -1.55 13.08 4.18
CA ARG A 39 -2.62 12.15 4.62
C ARG A 39 -3.85 12.20 3.71
N ALA A 40 -4.09 13.32 3.03
CA ALA A 40 -5.18 13.42 2.06
C ALA A 40 -4.87 12.58 0.82
N LEU A 41 -3.64 12.65 0.32
CA LEU A 41 -3.17 11.81 -0.79
C LEU A 41 -3.31 10.31 -0.47
N MET A 42 -2.99 9.90 0.78
CA MET A 42 -3.17 8.50 1.18
C MET A 42 -4.64 8.06 1.13
N ARG A 43 -5.57 8.92 1.54
CA ARG A 43 -7.00 8.62 1.43
C ARG A 43 -7.46 8.54 -0.03
N GLU A 44 -7.01 9.46 -0.89
CA GLU A 44 -7.28 9.39 -2.32
C GLU A 44 -6.79 8.06 -2.93
N MET A 45 -5.58 7.62 -2.57
CA MET A 45 -5.06 6.29 -2.99
C MET A 45 -5.93 5.15 -2.48
N GLY A 46 -6.43 5.24 -1.25
CA GLY A 46 -7.36 4.26 -0.68
C GLY A 46 -8.70 4.23 -1.42
N GLU A 47 -9.28 5.39 -1.76
CA GLU A 47 -10.51 5.52 -2.54
C GLU A 47 -10.36 4.94 -3.96
N MET A 48 -9.17 5.06 -4.55
CA MET A 48 -8.83 4.46 -5.84
C MET A 48 -8.55 2.94 -5.74
N GLY A 49 -8.52 2.38 -4.54
CA GLY A 49 -8.20 0.97 -4.31
C GLY A 49 -6.73 0.61 -4.56
N PHE A 50 -5.82 1.58 -4.46
CA PHE A 50 -4.40 1.36 -4.73
C PHE A 50 -3.61 0.89 -3.51
N ILE A 51 -4.21 0.92 -2.31
CA ILE A 51 -3.53 0.50 -1.08
C ILE A 51 -3.85 -0.97 -0.79
N ALA A 52 -2.82 -1.80 -0.80
CA ALA A 52 -2.90 -3.23 -0.51
C ALA A 52 -4.08 -3.94 -1.23
N PRO A 53 -4.21 -3.82 -2.57
CA PRO A 53 -5.34 -4.34 -3.34
C PRO A 53 -5.42 -5.87 -3.29
N GLU A 54 -4.33 -6.54 -2.98
CA GLU A 54 -4.24 -8.00 -2.88
C GLU A 54 -4.86 -8.57 -1.61
N LEU A 55 -5.18 -7.73 -0.61
CA LEU A 55 -5.84 -8.20 0.59
C LEU A 55 -7.26 -8.71 0.29
N PRO A 56 -7.75 -9.73 1.03
CA PRO A 56 -9.08 -10.26 0.83
C PRO A 56 -10.19 -9.22 1.02
N GLU A 57 -11.29 -9.36 0.27
CA GLU A 57 -12.49 -8.51 0.42
C GLU A 57 -13.06 -8.53 1.85
N ALA A 58 -12.93 -9.67 2.54
CA ALA A 58 -13.39 -9.82 3.93
C ALA A 58 -12.74 -8.84 4.92
N VAL A 59 -11.57 -8.29 4.58
CA VAL A 59 -10.86 -7.27 5.38
C VAL A 59 -10.85 -5.89 4.71
N GLY A 60 -11.60 -5.72 3.63
CA GLY A 60 -11.74 -4.47 2.89
C GLY A 60 -10.79 -4.31 1.70
N GLY A 61 -9.98 -5.32 1.38
CA GLY A 61 -9.17 -5.37 0.16
C GLY A 61 -10.01 -5.67 -1.07
N GLN A 62 -9.36 -5.85 -2.21
CA GLN A 62 -10.03 -6.15 -3.48
C GLN A 62 -9.81 -7.60 -3.96
N GLY A 63 -9.04 -8.40 -3.20
CA GLY A 63 -8.74 -9.78 -3.58
C GLY A 63 -7.93 -9.92 -4.87
N MET A 64 -7.27 -8.86 -5.31
CA MET A 64 -6.42 -8.88 -6.49
C MET A 64 -5.14 -9.69 -6.23
N GLY A 65 -4.49 -10.15 -7.29
CA GLY A 65 -3.20 -10.85 -7.15
C GLY A 65 -2.06 -9.89 -6.80
N CYS A 66 -0.97 -10.44 -6.25
CA CYS A 66 0.25 -9.65 -5.94
C CYS A 66 0.83 -8.92 -7.16
N LEU A 67 0.59 -9.44 -8.38
CA LEU A 67 1.02 -8.79 -9.60
C LEU A 67 0.31 -7.44 -9.81
N ALA A 68 -0.98 -7.35 -9.48
CA ALA A 68 -1.72 -6.10 -9.53
C ALA A 68 -1.14 -5.06 -8.54
N ALA A 69 -0.82 -5.49 -7.30
CA ALA A 69 -0.14 -4.64 -6.34
C ALA A 69 1.22 -4.16 -6.87
N GLY A 70 2.02 -5.06 -7.47
CA GLY A 70 3.31 -4.74 -8.07
C GLY A 70 3.20 -3.70 -9.19
N VAL A 71 2.21 -3.82 -10.06
CA VAL A 71 1.95 -2.86 -11.14
C VAL A 71 1.63 -1.46 -10.58
N ILE A 72 0.78 -1.38 -9.56
CA ILE A 72 0.47 -0.11 -8.90
C ILE A 72 1.73 0.47 -8.25
N HIS A 73 2.51 -0.35 -7.53
CA HIS A 73 3.75 0.10 -6.88
C HIS A 73 4.75 0.67 -7.88
N GLU A 74 4.92 0.04 -9.04
CA GLU A 74 5.82 0.51 -10.07
C GLU A 74 5.42 1.92 -10.55
N GLU A 75 4.16 2.13 -10.87
CA GLU A 75 3.69 3.42 -11.39
C GLU A 75 3.72 4.52 -10.32
N VAL A 76 3.38 4.20 -9.07
CA VAL A 76 3.49 5.13 -7.94
C VAL A 76 4.96 5.49 -7.67
N ALA A 77 5.87 4.50 -7.72
CA ALA A 77 7.30 4.71 -7.49
C ALA A 77 7.95 5.62 -8.53
N ARG A 78 7.48 5.60 -9.77
CA ARG A 78 7.94 6.53 -10.83
C ARG A 78 7.68 7.99 -10.48
N ALA A 79 6.60 8.26 -9.74
CA ALA A 79 6.21 9.60 -9.32
C ALA A 79 6.82 9.99 -7.96
N ASP A 80 6.83 9.05 -7.00
CA ASP A 80 7.38 9.25 -5.65
C ASP A 80 7.68 7.90 -4.99
N LEU A 81 8.95 7.56 -4.87
CA LEU A 81 9.40 6.31 -4.26
C LEU A 81 8.97 6.21 -2.79
N SER A 82 8.94 7.32 -2.04
CA SER A 82 8.57 7.33 -0.63
C SER A 82 7.09 6.97 -0.45
N ILE A 83 6.21 7.46 -1.31
CA ILE A 83 4.79 7.09 -1.32
C ILE A 83 4.62 5.61 -1.67
N SER A 84 5.34 5.12 -2.69
CA SER A 84 5.32 3.71 -3.05
C SER A 84 5.81 2.81 -1.91
N TYR A 85 6.85 3.22 -1.18
CA TYR A 85 7.37 2.47 -0.05
C TYR A 85 6.34 2.35 1.09
N ILE A 86 5.61 3.42 1.39
CA ILE A 86 4.52 3.39 2.38
C ILE A 86 3.43 2.42 1.93
N ASN A 87 3.09 2.42 0.64
CA ASN A 87 2.11 1.49 0.08
C ASN A 87 2.62 0.03 0.13
N LEU A 88 3.89 -0.20 -0.16
CA LEU A 88 4.52 -1.52 -0.01
C LEU A 88 4.43 -2.02 1.45
N LEU A 89 4.69 -1.16 2.43
CA LEU A 89 4.53 -1.51 3.85
C LEU A 89 3.07 -1.83 4.21
N ALA A 90 2.11 -1.15 3.59
CA ALA A 90 0.69 -1.48 3.77
C ALA A 90 0.37 -2.89 3.26
N SER A 91 0.85 -3.25 2.07
CA SER A 91 0.72 -4.60 1.52
C SER A 91 1.37 -5.64 2.42
N LEU A 92 2.65 -5.46 2.76
CA LEU A 92 3.41 -6.41 3.58
C LEU A 92 2.76 -6.62 4.96
N ASN A 93 2.53 -5.54 5.69
CA ASN A 93 1.94 -5.62 7.03
C ASN A 93 0.49 -6.10 6.99
N GLY A 94 -0.26 -5.71 5.96
CA GLY A 94 -1.62 -6.18 5.72
C GLY A 94 -1.67 -7.70 5.56
N GLN A 95 -0.78 -8.27 4.76
CA GLN A 95 -0.66 -9.73 4.58
C GLN A 95 -0.28 -10.43 5.88
N ILE A 96 0.73 -9.92 6.60
CA ILE A 96 1.16 -10.50 7.89
C ILE A 96 -0.02 -10.52 8.88
N LEU A 97 -0.74 -9.41 9.02
CA LEU A 97 -1.86 -9.31 9.94
C LEU A 97 -3.05 -10.17 9.51
N THR A 98 -3.32 -10.26 8.22
CA THR A 98 -4.40 -11.12 7.68
C THR A 98 -4.16 -12.59 7.99
N HIS A 99 -2.90 -13.06 7.90
CA HIS A 99 -2.58 -14.47 8.09
C HIS A 99 -2.26 -14.87 9.52
N HIS A 100 -1.77 -13.94 10.34
CA HIS A 100 -1.24 -14.24 11.68
C HIS A 100 -1.91 -13.45 12.81
N GLY A 101 -2.67 -12.43 12.49
CA GLY A 101 -3.35 -11.60 13.49
C GLY A 101 -4.64 -12.25 14.02
N GLN A 102 -5.06 -11.85 15.21
CA GLN A 102 -6.37 -12.23 15.74
C GLN A 102 -7.46 -11.45 14.98
N PRO A 103 -8.42 -12.13 14.33
CA PRO A 103 -9.37 -11.48 13.41
C PRO A 103 -10.13 -10.29 14.01
N GLU A 104 -10.61 -10.42 15.26
CA GLU A 104 -11.35 -9.36 15.93
C GLU A 104 -10.51 -8.11 16.18
N VAL A 105 -9.19 -8.28 16.37
CA VAL A 105 -8.25 -7.17 16.61
C VAL A 105 -7.84 -6.51 15.31
N VAL A 106 -7.48 -7.32 14.31
CA VAL A 106 -6.83 -6.79 13.08
C VAL A 106 -7.81 -6.28 12.05
N LYS A 107 -9.01 -6.87 11.94
CA LYS A 107 -10.00 -6.52 10.92
C LYS A 107 -10.36 -5.03 10.87
N PRO A 108 -10.62 -4.33 11.99
CA PRO A 108 -10.88 -2.89 11.97
C PRO A 108 -9.70 -2.06 11.46
N TRP A 109 -8.47 -2.51 11.75
CA TRP A 109 -7.25 -1.82 11.31
C TRP A 109 -6.97 -2.04 9.83
N LEU A 110 -7.16 -3.27 9.33
CA LEU A 110 -7.01 -3.58 7.91
C LEU A 110 -8.01 -2.78 7.06
N ALA A 111 -9.26 -2.66 7.51
CA ALA A 111 -10.25 -1.84 6.85
C ALA A 111 -9.85 -0.35 6.79
N LYS A 112 -9.21 0.19 7.82
CA LYS A 112 -8.68 1.55 7.82
C LYS A 112 -7.44 1.68 6.95
N LEU A 113 -6.59 0.65 6.93
CA LEU A 113 -5.37 0.61 6.11
C LEU A 113 -5.71 0.76 4.63
N VAL A 114 -6.59 -0.09 4.11
CA VAL A 114 -6.96 -0.09 2.68
C VAL A 114 -7.64 1.21 2.23
N ARG A 115 -8.27 1.94 3.17
CA ARG A 115 -8.85 3.28 2.91
C ARG A 115 -7.86 4.43 3.08
N GLY A 116 -6.58 4.14 3.36
CA GLY A 116 -5.57 5.17 3.60
C GLY A 116 -5.77 5.99 4.89
N GLU A 117 -6.62 5.53 5.79
CA GLU A 117 -6.90 6.17 7.08
C GLU A 117 -5.88 5.81 8.16
N ALA A 118 -5.28 4.61 8.06
CA ALA A 118 -4.24 4.12 8.95
C ALA A 118 -2.95 3.81 8.18
N LEU A 119 -1.84 3.93 8.88
CA LEU A 119 -0.54 3.46 8.42
C LEU A 119 -0.05 2.37 9.37
N LEU A 120 0.55 1.34 8.82
CA LEU A 120 1.17 0.27 9.58
C LEU A 120 2.68 0.32 9.39
N ALA A 121 3.40 0.06 10.47
CA ALA A 121 4.84 -0.11 10.47
C ALA A 121 5.19 -1.43 11.16
N ILE A 122 6.31 -2.02 10.77
CA ILE A 122 6.86 -3.21 11.42
C ILE A 122 8.13 -2.83 12.17
N ALA A 123 8.22 -3.26 13.42
CA ALA A 123 9.44 -3.20 14.19
C ALA A 123 9.88 -4.64 14.48
N ASN A 124 11.07 -5.00 13.98
CA ASN A 124 11.67 -6.30 14.29
C ASN A 124 12.70 -6.10 15.40
N CYS A 125 12.36 -6.56 16.61
CA CYS A 125 13.21 -6.49 17.78
C CYS A 125 13.68 -7.91 18.13
N GLN A 126 14.97 -8.19 18.06
CA GLN A 126 15.54 -9.43 18.61
C GLN A 126 15.69 -9.27 20.12
N VAL A 127 14.84 -9.96 20.88
CA VAL A 127 14.98 -10.11 22.33
C VAL A 127 15.62 -11.48 22.58
N GLU A 128 16.79 -11.52 23.24
CA GLU A 128 17.34 -12.79 23.66
C GLU A 128 16.44 -13.44 24.74
N ALA A 129 16.22 -14.75 24.65
CA ALA A 129 15.28 -15.45 25.56
C ALA A 129 15.62 -15.28 27.05
N LYS A 130 16.87 -14.96 27.40
CA LYS A 130 17.35 -14.68 28.76
C LYS A 130 16.80 -13.35 29.32
N ASP A 131 16.30 -12.45 28.46
CA ASP A 131 15.79 -11.14 28.86
C ASP A 131 14.27 -11.17 29.13
N ILE A 132 13.63 -12.32 28.90
CA ILE A 132 12.22 -12.56 29.19
C ILE A 132 12.14 -13.20 30.58
N LYS A 133 11.89 -12.38 31.62
CA LYS A 133 11.60 -12.83 33.00
C LYS A 133 10.10 -12.72 33.28
#